data_a0a6546a5dc8598a4fad77156726c26c
#
_entry.id   a0a6546a5dc8598a4fad77156726c26c
#
_cell.length_a   1.000
_cell.length_b   1.000
_cell.length_c   1.000
_cell.angle_alpha   90.00
_cell.angle_beta   90.00
_cell.angle_gamma   90.00
#
_symmetry.space_group_name_H-M   'P 1'
#
loop_
_entity.id
_entity.type
_entity.pdbx_description
1 polymer ?
#
loop_
_entity_poly.entity_id
_entity_poly.type
_entity_poly.pdbx_seq_one_letter_code
_entity_poly.pdbx_strand_id
1 'polypeptide(L)'
;MLLMVTCAVCGSVLAQDNLKAMQQKFVNEKFGMFIHFNMPSFVDEDWPDPDMPAETFHPKKLDCNQWAEAALSAGMKFGCLTTKHHSGYCIWDTKTTEYNVMNSPLKRDVVREYVDAFRKKGCYVILYYAILDTHHRLRPGFIHRDHIDLIKNQIKELLTNYGPISALIIDGWDAPWSRISYEEVPFDDIYHFIKQLQPNCLVMDLNSAKYPQDALFYTDIKSFEQNAGQHISKDTNRMPALSCLPLNSSWFWKSDFPTTDVKSPEWIVNENLVPFNKAYCTFILNVSPNRDGLIDDNALEALKEIGRLWKGKEGGEMTLGEYERPITAENIAKHRPANSSWSHDSFIMDFGNDDNFGSAWHSNPRIKEPWYEVEFERTRPFNMISLVDNNESFSSYRIHYLKDGVWHEIPVTPKNEKIKVHRFDEVWGNKVKVTFTKKNENERMYLNEIGVYNERRD
;
A
#
# COMPACT_ATOMS: atom_id res chain seq x y z
N MET A 1 3.11 7.19 40.26
CA MET A 1 3.69 7.42 38.94
C MET A 1 4.17 6.15 38.21
N LEU A 2 3.86 4.96 38.74
CA LEU A 2 4.26 3.65 38.15
C LEU A 2 3.14 2.94 37.38
N LEU A 3 1.90 3.43 37.43
CA LEU A 3 0.73 2.72 36.82
C LEU A 3 0.41 3.16 35.39
N MET A 4 0.95 4.28 34.87
CA MET A 4 0.67 4.75 33.49
C MET A 4 1.62 4.17 32.41
N VAL A 5 2.81 3.73 32.78
CA VAL A 5 3.79 3.19 31.81
C VAL A 5 3.45 1.78 31.38
N THR A 6 2.80 0.99 32.23
CA THR A 6 2.38 -0.39 31.92
C THR A 6 1.17 -0.47 30.96
N CYS A 7 0.32 0.56 30.88
CA CYS A 7 -0.84 0.56 30.01
C CYS A 7 -0.49 0.83 28.52
N ALA A 8 0.46 1.70 28.24
CA ALA A 8 0.83 2.06 26.86
C ALA A 8 1.60 0.91 26.15
N VAL A 9 2.49 0.22 26.86
CA VAL A 9 3.23 -0.93 26.30
C VAL A 9 2.30 -2.12 26.07
N CYS A 10 1.31 -2.32 26.95
CA CYS A 10 0.33 -3.40 26.79
C CYS A 10 -0.64 -3.10 25.63
N GLY A 11 -1.04 -1.84 25.44
CA GLY A 11 -1.92 -1.43 24.33
C GLY A 11 -1.24 -1.60 22.96
N SER A 12 0.03 -1.21 22.81
CA SER A 12 0.76 -1.34 21.55
C SER A 12 1.06 -2.80 21.17
N VAL A 13 1.30 -3.68 22.14
CA VAL A 13 1.50 -5.12 21.89
C VAL A 13 0.19 -5.77 21.43
N LEU A 14 -0.94 -5.47 22.08
CA LEU A 14 -2.25 -6.00 21.68
C LEU A 14 -2.69 -5.50 20.28
N ALA A 15 -2.42 -4.26 19.95
CA ALA A 15 -2.70 -3.69 18.62
C ALA A 15 -1.84 -4.34 17.53
N GLN A 16 -0.57 -4.60 17.80
CA GLN A 16 0.34 -5.29 16.88
C GLN A 16 -0.07 -6.74 16.65
N ASP A 17 -0.45 -7.48 17.69
CA ASP A 17 -0.93 -8.86 17.59
C ASP A 17 -2.21 -8.94 16.76
N ASN A 18 -3.12 -7.96 16.91
CA ASN A 18 -4.32 -7.87 16.11
C ASN A 18 -4.01 -7.61 14.62
N LEU A 19 -3.10 -6.68 14.31
CA LEU A 19 -2.69 -6.39 12.94
C LEU A 19 -2.08 -7.63 12.28
N LYS A 20 -1.14 -8.30 12.95
CA LYS A 20 -0.52 -9.54 12.45
C LYS A 20 -1.55 -10.64 12.19
N ALA A 21 -2.54 -10.79 13.06
CA ALA A 21 -3.64 -11.73 12.86
C ALA A 21 -4.49 -11.40 11.63
N MET A 22 -4.76 -10.12 11.37
CA MET A 22 -5.47 -9.68 10.16
C MET A 22 -4.64 -9.91 8.89
N GLN A 23 -3.34 -9.62 8.91
CA GLN A 23 -2.41 -9.88 7.82
C GLN A 23 -2.32 -11.38 7.53
N GLN A 24 -2.21 -12.20 8.58
CA GLN A 24 -2.23 -13.66 8.49
C GLN A 24 -3.51 -14.18 7.84
N LYS A 25 -4.66 -13.67 8.26
CA LYS A 25 -5.96 -14.01 7.68
C LYS A 25 -5.98 -13.63 6.20
N PHE A 26 -5.59 -12.41 5.84
CA PHE A 26 -5.59 -11.93 4.45
C PHE A 26 -4.73 -12.80 3.52
N VAL A 27 -3.52 -13.18 3.95
CA VAL A 27 -2.64 -14.08 3.18
C VAL A 27 -3.33 -15.42 2.93
N ASN A 28 -4.10 -15.94 3.86
CA ASN A 28 -4.82 -17.21 3.75
C ASN A 28 -6.15 -17.12 3.00
N GLU A 29 -6.63 -15.92 2.62
CA GLU A 29 -7.72 -15.77 1.65
C GLU A 29 -7.29 -16.13 0.23
N LYS A 30 -6.02 -16.00 -0.11
CA LYS A 30 -5.32 -16.50 -1.31
C LYS A 30 -5.77 -15.92 -2.64
N PHE A 31 -7.07 -15.79 -2.91
CA PHE A 31 -7.59 -15.40 -4.22
C PHE A 31 -8.84 -14.55 -4.10
N GLY A 32 -8.91 -13.46 -4.86
CA GLY A 32 -10.04 -12.54 -4.90
C GLY A 32 -10.28 -11.91 -6.27
N MET A 33 -11.42 -11.24 -6.42
CA MET A 33 -11.81 -10.50 -7.61
C MET A 33 -11.61 -9.00 -7.41
N PHE A 34 -10.83 -8.37 -8.28
CA PHE A 34 -10.87 -6.92 -8.45
C PHE A 34 -11.95 -6.57 -9.47
N ILE A 35 -12.72 -5.52 -9.19
CA ILE A 35 -13.84 -5.10 -10.02
C ILE A 35 -13.64 -3.63 -10.36
N HIS A 36 -13.10 -3.36 -11.55
CA HIS A 36 -13.01 -2.01 -12.09
C HIS A 36 -14.30 -1.68 -12.85
N PHE A 37 -15.16 -0.91 -12.22
CA PHE A 37 -16.43 -0.49 -12.78
C PHE A 37 -16.72 0.97 -12.40
N ASN A 38 -16.50 1.88 -13.34
CA ASN A 38 -16.63 3.32 -13.13
C ASN A 38 -16.74 4.03 -14.50
N MET A 39 -16.64 5.35 -14.57
CA MET A 39 -16.71 6.15 -15.80
C MET A 39 -15.90 5.59 -16.98
N PRO A 40 -14.64 5.11 -16.81
CA PRO A 40 -13.85 4.56 -17.90
C PRO A 40 -14.54 3.45 -18.69
N SER A 41 -15.37 2.61 -18.04
CA SER A 41 -16.11 1.53 -18.72
C SER A 41 -17.07 2.02 -19.80
N PHE A 42 -17.49 3.29 -19.74
CA PHE A 42 -18.50 3.85 -20.66
C PHE A 42 -17.90 4.60 -21.85
N VAL A 43 -16.58 4.82 -21.86
CA VAL A 43 -15.91 5.66 -22.86
C VAL A 43 -14.73 4.97 -23.57
N ASP A 44 -14.43 3.72 -23.24
CA ASP A 44 -13.28 2.96 -23.77
C ASP A 44 -11.91 3.61 -23.46
N GLU A 45 -11.83 4.45 -22.42
CA GLU A 45 -10.62 5.14 -22.00
C GLU A 45 -10.37 4.88 -20.51
N ASP A 46 -9.12 4.65 -20.12
CA ASP A 46 -8.79 4.46 -18.69
C ASP A 46 -8.72 5.80 -17.95
N TRP A 47 -8.52 6.90 -18.67
CA TRP A 47 -8.43 8.27 -18.18
C TRP A 47 -9.46 9.17 -18.88
N PRO A 48 -10.75 9.09 -18.51
CA PRO A 48 -11.80 9.89 -19.12
C PRO A 48 -11.66 11.38 -18.77
N ASP A 49 -12.31 12.23 -19.58
CA ASP A 49 -12.40 13.64 -19.28
C ASP A 49 -12.99 13.87 -17.87
N PRO A 50 -12.31 14.63 -16.99
CA PRO A 50 -12.75 14.88 -15.63
C PRO A 50 -14.08 15.66 -15.54
N ASP A 51 -14.46 16.38 -16.58
CA ASP A 51 -15.69 17.15 -16.67
C ASP A 51 -16.84 16.38 -17.36
N MET A 52 -16.63 15.07 -17.59
CA MET A 52 -17.67 14.21 -18.16
C MET A 52 -18.94 14.19 -17.30
N PRO A 53 -20.13 14.37 -17.89
CA PRO A 53 -21.36 14.44 -17.12
C PRO A 53 -21.67 13.10 -16.42
N ALA A 54 -22.25 13.19 -15.21
CA ALA A 54 -22.62 12.02 -14.41
C ALA A 54 -23.56 11.05 -15.16
N GLU A 55 -24.34 11.56 -16.10
CA GLU A 55 -25.27 10.79 -16.96
C GLU A 55 -24.56 9.81 -17.87
N THR A 56 -23.26 9.95 -18.10
CA THR A 56 -22.45 9.00 -18.85
C THR A 56 -22.45 7.62 -18.17
N PHE A 57 -22.52 7.58 -16.84
CA PHE A 57 -22.61 6.33 -16.08
C PHE A 57 -24.07 5.83 -16.04
N HIS A 58 -24.45 4.92 -16.93
CA HIS A 58 -25.82 4.48 -17.10
C HIS A 58 -25.98 2.96 -17.35
N PRO A 59 -25.48 2.09 -16.48
CA PRO A 59 -25.66 0.64 -16.65
C PRO A 59 -27.16 0.28 -16.62
N LYS A 60 -27.59 -0.58 -17.54
CA LYS A 60 -29.02 -0.92 -17.70
C LYS A 60 -29.43 -2.19 -16.97
N LYS A 61 -28.46 -3.06 -16.65
CA LYS A 61 -28.73 -4.41 -16.12
C LYS A 61 -27.83 -4.73 -14.91
N LEU A 62 -27.36 -3.69 -14.18
CA LEU A 62 -26.46 -3.86 -13.04
C LEU A 62 -26.92 -5.02 -12.14
N ASP A 63 -26.07 -6.02 -11.97
CA ASP A 63 -26.32 -7.17 -11.11
C ASP A 63 -25.04 -7.60 -10.37
N CYS A 64 -24.85 -7.06 -9.18
CA CYS A 64 -23.73 -7.42 -8.30
C CYS A 64 -23.81 -8.87 -7.76
N ASN A 65 -24.99 -9.54 -7.83
CA ASN A 65 -25.08 -10.97 -7.49
C ASN A 65 -24.37 -11.81 -8.55
N GLN A 66 -24.49 -11.45 -9.85
CA GLN A 66 -23.75 -12.13 -10.92
C GLN A 66 -22.23 -11.99 -10.69
N TRP A 67 -21.73 -10.81 -10.26
CA TRP A 67 -20.33 -10.62 -9.96
C TRP A 67 -19.87 -11.55 -8.82
N ALA A 68 -20.65 -11.64 -7.73
CA ALA A 68 -20.33 -12.50 -6.60
C ALA A 68 -20.37 -14.00 -6.98
N GLU A 69 -21.31 -14.40 -7.81
CA GLU A 69 -21.40 -15.78 -8.33
C GLU A 69 -20.21 -16.11 -9.25
N ALA A 70 -19.81 -15.17 -10.10
CA ALA A 70 -18.62 -15.30 -10.94
C ALA A 70 -17.35 -15.46 -10.10
N ALA A 71 -17.17 -14.66 -9.04
CA ALA A 71 -16.06 -14.78 -8.11
C ALA A 71 -16.02 -16.16 -7.43
N LEU A 72 -17.16 -16.63 -6.93
CA LEU A 72 -17.26 -17.97 -6.31
C LEU A 72 -16.98 -19.10 -7.28
N SER A 73 -17.36 -18.95 -8.56
CA SER A 73 -17.10 -19.97 -9.60
C SER A 73 -15.60 -20.19 -9.83
N ALA A 74 -14.79 -19.15 -9.62
CA ALA A 74 -13.32 -19.22 -9.66
C ALA A 74 -12.69 -19.66 -8.31
N GLY A 75 -13.49 -19.87 -7.26
CA GLY A 75 -13.00 -20.18 -5.91
C GLY A 75 -12.51 -18.97 -5.11
N MET A 76 -12.80 -17.75 -5.54
CA MET A 76 -12.41 -16.51 -4.88
C MET A 76 -13.14 -16.34 -3.54
N LYS A 77 -12.48 -15.71 -2.56
CA LYS A 77 -12.96 -15.52 -1.20
C LYS A 77 -13.40 -14.09 -0.90
N PHE A 78 -13.04 -13.13 -1.73
CA PHE A 78 -13.37 -11.73 -1.54
C PHE A 78 -13.53 -11.00 -2.88
N GLY A 79 -14.21 -9.85 -2.82
CA GLY A 79 -14.23 -8.86 -3.89
C GLY A 79 -13.56 -7.55 -3.44
N CYS A 80 -13.08 -6.79 -4.41
CA CYS A 80 -12.59 -5.42 -4.24
C CYS A 80 -13.19 -4.55 -5.34
N LEU A 81 -14.01 -3.57 -4.98
CA LEU A 81 -14.68 -2.67 -5.93
C LEU A 81 -14.00 -1.30 -5.96
N THR A 82 -13.78 -0.76 -7.17
CA THR A 82 -13.35 0.63 -7.36
C THR A 82 -14.49 1.59 -7.04
N THR A 83 -14.54 2.09 -5.80
CA THR A 83 -15.60 3.02 -5.36
C THR A 83 -15.47 4.40 -6.00
N LYS A 84 -14.24 4.88 -6.13
CA LYS A 84 -13.83 6.09 -6.86
C LYS A 84 -12.49 5.83 -7.53
N HIS A 85 -12.39 6.10 -8.83
CA HIS A 85 -11.14 6.07 -9.59
C HIS A 85 -10.64 7.50 -9.85
N HIS A 86 -9.57 7.67 -10.61
CA HIS A 86 -8.88 8.95 -10.82
C HIS A 86 -9.72 10.06 -11.47
N SER A 87 -10.84 9.71 -12.12
CA SER A 87 -11.81 10.70 -12.64
C SER A 87 -12.60 11.41 -11.54
N GLY A 88 -12.57 10.91 -10.30
CA GLY A 88 -13.29 11.51 -9.18
C GLY A 88 -14.76 11.11 -9.04
N TYR A 89 -15.30 10.31 -9.99
CA TYR A 89 -16.68 9.89 -9.95
C TYR A 89 -16.95 8.84 -8.87
N CYS A 90 -17.91 9.14 -7.99
CA CYS A 90 -18.25 8.30 -6.86
C CYS A 90 -19.44 7.39 -7.19
N ILE A 91 -19.28 6.06 -7.12
CA ILE A 91 -20.38 5.11 -7.41
C ILE A 91 -21.20 4.71 -6.18
N TRP A 92 -21.25 5.58 -5.15
CA TRP A 92 -22.08 5.44 -3.96
C TRP A 92 -22.87 6.72 -3.68
N ASP A 93 -23.88 6.66 -2.80
CA ASP A 93 -24.67 7.81 -2.34
C ASP A 93 -23.83 8.71 -1.42
N THR A 94 -22.82 9.37 -1.99
CA THR A 94 -22.00 10.34 -1.25
C THR A 94 -22.71 11.66 -1.07
N LYS A 95 -22.44 12.33 0.07
CA LYS A 95 -22.87 13.70 0.35
C LYS A 95 -21.74 14.72 0.17
N THR A 96 -20.59 14.27 -0.29
CA THR A 96 -19.37 15.11 -0.38
C THR A 96 -19.22 15.81 -1.73
N THR A 97 -19.88 15.30 -2.77
CA THR A 97 -19.82 15.85 -4.13
C THR A 97 -21.10 15.51 -4.91
N GLU A 98 -21.46 16.38 -5.85
CA GLU A 98 -22.55 16.11 -6.82
C GLU A 98 -22.09 15.15 -7.95
N TYR A 99 -20.77 14.91 -8.10
CA TYR A 99 -20.23 14.01 -9.11
C TYR A 99 -20.29 12.55 -8.64
N ASN A 100 -21.54 12.05 -8.60
CA ASN A 100 -21.82 10.73 -8.05
C ASN A 100 -22.97 10.01 -8.77
N VAL A 101 -23.13 8.73 -8.48
CA VAL A 101 -24.09 7.82 -9.10
C VAL A 101 -25.56 8.22 -8.88
N MET A 102 -25.89 8.93 -7.82
CA MET A 102 -27.26 9.37 -7.55
C MET A 102 -27.73 10.45 -8.53
N ASN A 103 -26.78 11.14 -9.16
CA ASN A 103 -27.03 12.12 -10.22
C ASN A 103 -26.95 11.51 -11.64
N SER A 104 -26.69 10.21 -11.76
CA SER A 104 -26.74 9.46 -13.01
C SER A 104 -28.16 8.91 -13.29
N PRO A 105 -28.43 8.42 -14.51
CA PRO A 105 -29.69 7.72 -14.80
C PRO A 105 -29.93 6.45 -13.96
N LEU A 106 -28.85 5.84 -13.44
CA LEU A 106 -28.94 4.63 -12.60
C LEU A 106 -29.62 4.93 -11.25
N LYS A 107 -29.24 6.00 -10.56
CA LYS A 107 -29.77 6.41 -9.23
C LYS A 107 -29.81 5.28 -8.20
N ARG A 108 -28.79 4.41 -8.21
CA ARG A 108 -28.64 3.27 -7.29
C ARG A 108 -27.22 3.30 -6.71
N ASP A 109 -27.10 3.03 -5.42
CA ASP A 109 -25.82 2.92 -4.73
C ASP A 109 -25.12 1.58 -5.08
N VAL A 110 -24.18 1.63 -6.01
CA VAL A 110 -23.46 0.44 -6.49
C VAL A 110 -22.61 -0.19 -5.40
N VAL A 111 -22.03 0.62 -4.50
CA VAL A 111 -21.23 0.11 -3.38
C VAL A 111 -22.11 -0.69 -2.41
N ARG A 112 -23.33 -0.20 -2.13
CA ARG A 112 -24.31 -0.92 -1.30
C ARG A 112 -24.65 -2.27 -1.92
N GLU A 113 -24.99 -2.29 -3.18
CA GLU A 113 -25.39 -3.51 -3.88
C GLU A 113 -24.25 -4.54 -3.96
N TYR A 114 -23.02 -4.06 -4.23
CA TYR A 114 -21.84 -4.90 -4.21
C TYR A 114 -21.58 -5.51 -2.82
N VAL A 115 -21.59 -4.69 -1.77
CA VAL A 115 -21.36 -5.14 -0.40
C VAL A 115 -22.38 -6.19 0.02
N ASP A 116 -23.68 -5.95 -0.26
CA ASP A 116 -24.76 -6.86 0.11
C ASP A 116 -24.66 -8.18 -0.65
N ALA A 117 -24.35 -8.12 -1.96
CA ALA A 117 -24.21 -9.33 -2.81
C ALA A 117 -23.05 -10.22 -2.34
N PHE A 118 -21.86 -9.65 -2.13
CA PHE A 118 -20.68 -10.41 -1.73
C PHE A 118 -20.83 -10.98 -0.30
N ARG A 119 -21.34 -10.20 0.65
CA ARG A 119 -21.60 -10.70 2.01
C ARG A 119 -22.63 -11.82 2.06
N LYS A 120 -23.71 -11.70 1.30
CA LYS A 120 -24.73 -12.75 1.18
C LYS A 120 -24.14 -14.08 0.72
N LYS A 121 -23.07 -14.05 -0.05
CA LYS A 121 -22.34 -15.23 -0.52
C LYS A 121 -21.20 -15.67 0.41
N GLY A 122 -21.01 -15.01 1.56
CA GLY A 122 -19.94 -15.32 2.53
C GLY A 122 -18.57 -14.80 2.11
N CYS A 123 -18.49 -13.93 1.10
CA CYS A 123 -17.24 -13.29 0.68
C CYS A 123 -16.88 -12.10 1.55
N TYR A 124 -15.59 -11.88 1.77
CA TYR A 124 -15.09 -10.65 2.38
C TYR A 124 -15.23 -9.48 1.41
N VAL A 125 -15.33 -8.28 1.98
CA VAL A 125 -15.52 -7.04 1.22
C VAL A 125 -14.29 -6.16 1.40
N ILE A 126 -13.68 -5.81 0.27
CA ILE A 126 -12.59 -4.85 0.15
C ILE A 126 -13.07 -3.71 -0.74
N LEU A 127 -12.68 -2.49 -0.42
CA LEU A 127 -12.96 -1.31 -1.23
C LEU A 127 -11.65 -0.74 -1.77
N TYR A 128 -11.69 -0.20 -2.98
CA TYR A 128 -10.61 0.59 -3.56
C TYR A 128 -11.04 2.06 -3.61
N TYR A 129 -10.09 2.95 -3.33
CA TYR A 129 -10.29 4.39 -3.34
C TYR A 129 -9.05 5.10 -3.92
N ALA A 130 -9.21 5.93 -4.93
CA ALA A 130 -8.14 6.76 -5.47
C ALA A 130 -8.06 8.12 -4.75
N ILE A 131 -6.85 8.51 -4.31
CA ILE A 131 -6.61 9.86 -3.79
C ILE A 131 -6.43 10.86 -4.92
N LEU A 132 -5.85 10.47 -6.05
CA LEU A 132 -5.86 11.31 -7.25
C LEU A 132 -7.32 11.49 -7.71
N ASP A 133 -7.69 12.73 -7.97
CA ASP A 133 -9.05 13.09 -8.36
C ASP A 133 -8.99 14.27 -9.32
N THR A 134 -9.10 13.96 -10.60
CA THR A 134 -8.93 14.96 -11.65
C THR A 134 -10.12 15.91 -11.75
N HIS A 135 -11.34 15.44 -11.39
CA HIS A 135 -12.55 16.28 -11.35
C HIS A 135 -12.44 17.37 -10.28
N HIS A 136 -12.07 17.01 -9.05
CA HIS A 136 -11.88 17.94 -7.94
C HIS A 136 -10.49 18.60 -7.94
N ARG A 137 -9.67 18.37 -9.00
CA ARG A 137 -8.32 18.94 -9.16
C ARG A 137 -7.35 18.59 -8.05
N LEU A 138 -7.56 17.47 -7.41
CA LEU A 138 -6.71 16.91 -6.38
C LEU A 138 -5.51 16.22 -7.06
N ARG A 139 -4.41 16.94 -7.18
CA ARG A 139 -3.18 16.57 -7.90
C ARG A 139 -1.96 17.25 -7.28
N PRO A 140 -0.74 16.76 -7.53
CA PRO A 140 0.49 17.30 -6.92
C PRO A 140 0.62 18.81 -7.06
N GLY A 141 1.09 19.47 -6.01
CA GLY A 141 1.28 20.92 -5.97
C GLY A 141 0.00 21.75 -5.84
N PHE A 142 -1.18 21.10 -5.81
CA PHE A 142 -2.48 21.75 -5.69
C PHE A 142 -3.33 21.15 -4.57
N ILE A 143 -2.72 20.43 -3.63
CA ILE A 143 -3.43 19.82 -2.52
C ILE A 143 -3.55 20.82 -1.39
N HIS A 144 -4.80 21.09 -0.99
CA HIS A 144 -5.16 21.99 0.10
C HIS A 144 -5.90 21.22 1.19
N ARG A 145 -6.13 21.87 2.31
CA ARG A 145 -6.83 21.27 3.44
C ARG A 145 -8.23 20.74 3.05
N ASP A 146 -8.96 21.48 2.23
CA ASP A 146 -10.29 21.05 1.77
C ASP A 146 -10.24 19.74 0.98
N HIS A 147 -9.15 19.47 0.24
CA HIS A 147 -8.94 18.20 -0.43
C HIS A 147 -8.71 17.05 0.56
N ILE A 148 -7.94 17.29 1.63
CA ILE A 148 -7.73 16.29 2.70
C ILE A 148 -9.06 16.03 3.43
N ASP A 149 -9.85 17.06 3.70
CA ASP A 149 -11.16 16.94 4.32
C ASP A 149 -12.14 16.19 3.40
N LEU A 150 -12.10 16.42 2.09
CA LEU A 150 -12.86 15.64 1.09
C LEU A 150 -12.50 14.16 1.15
N ILE A 151 -11.20 13.82 1.08
CA ILE A 151 -10.71 12.43 1.19
C ILE A 151 -11.22 11.78 2.48
N LYS A 152 -11.02 12.44 3.62
CA LYS A 152 -11.46 11.92 4.93
C LYS A 152 -12.96 11.72 5.02
N ASN A 153 -13.76 12.66 4.52
CA ASN A 153 -15.21 12.55 4.54
C ASN A 153 -15.70 11.40 3.65
N GLN A 154 -15.13 11.23 2.46
CA GLN A 154 -15.43 10.11 1.56
C GLN A 154 -15.05 8.76 2.19
N ILE A 155 -13.87 8.64 2.76
CA ILE A 155 -13.42 7.44 3.49
C ILE A 155 -14.34 7.16 4.70
N LYS A 156 -14.75 8.20 5.43
CA LYS A 156 -15.70 8.06 6.54
C LYS A 156 -17.03 7.46 6.07
N GLU A 157 -17.61 7.97 4.99
CA GLU A 157 -18.84 7.41 4.42
C GLU A 157 -18.67 5.92 4.06
N LEU A 158 -17.57 5.57 3.36
CA LEU A 158 -17.28 4.20 2.95
C LEU A 158 -17.09 3.25 4.14
N LEU A 159 -16.51 3.71 5.24
CA LEU A 159 -16.25 2.89 6.42
C LEU A 159 -17.35 2.92 7.48
N THR A 160 -18.34 3.82 7.39
CA THR A 160 -19.44 3.90 8.38
C THR A 160 -20.78 3.46 7.84
N ASN A 161 -21.02 3.57 6.52
CA ASN A 161 -22.33 3.31 5.95
C ASN A 161 -22.54 1.87 5.48
N TYR A 162 -21.48 1.08 5.28
CA TYR A 162 -21.53 -0.24 4.63
C TYR A 162 -21.17 -1.41 5.56
N GLY A 163 -21.06 -1.15 6.88
CA GLY A 163 -20.69 -2.16 7.87
C GLY A 163 -19.19 -2.56 7.78
N PRO A 164 -18.77 -3.71 8.30
CA PRO A 164 -17.35 -4.07 8.36
C PRO A 164 -16.72 -4.19 6.98
N ILE A 165 -15.60 -3.48 6.74
CA ILE A 165 -14.77 -3.55 5.54
C ILE A 165 -13.46 -4.21 5.90
N SER A 166 -13.07 -5.29 5.20
CA SER A 166 -11.88 -6.07 5.53
C SER A 166 -10.58 -5.34 5.19
N ALA A 167 -10.59 -4.55 4.12
CA ALA A 167 -9.47 -3.72 3.72
C ALA A 167 -9.92 -2.53 2.87
N LEU A 168 -9.14 -1.46 2.90
CA LEU A 168 -9.23 -0.34 1.97
C LEU A 168 -7.91 -0.28 1.18
N ILE A 169 -7.98 -0.51 -0.12
CA ILE A 169 -6.88 -0.29 -1.05
C ILE A 169 -6.94 1.16 -1.50
N ILE A 170 -5.88 1.90 -1.24
CA ILE A 170 -5.77 3.31 -1.61
C ILE A 170 -4.74 3.43 -2.72
N ASP A 171 -5.09 4.17 -3.75
CA ASP A 171 -4.28 4.35 -4.94
C ASP A 171 -3.95 5.82 -5.17
N GLY A 172 -2.75 6.09 -5.67
CA GLY A 172 -2.31 7.40 -6.08
C GLY A 172 -1.14 7.98 -5.30
N TRP A 173 -0.74 7.44 -4.14
CA TRP A 173 0.50 7.88 -3.51
C TRP A 173 1.70 7.48 -4.36
N ASP A 174 2.55 8.46 -4.62
CA ASP A 174 3.87 8.34 -5.23
C ASP A 174 3.95 7.46 -6.50
N ALA A 175 2.80 7.26 -7.14
CA ALA A 175 2.74 6.61 -8.44
C ALA A 175 3.33 7.52 -9.52
N PRO A 176 4.01 6.98 -10.55
CA PRO A 176 4.62 7.78 -11.62
C PRO A 176 3.63 8.71 -12.34
N TRP A 177 2.38 8.31 -12.42
CA TRP A 177 1.28 9.05 -13.07
C TRP A 177 0.54 10.01 -12.12
N SER A 178 0.60 9.81 -10.82
CA SER A 178 -0.02 10.67 -9.80
C SER A 178 0.96 11.66 -9.20
N ARG A 179 2.12 11.19 -8.73
CA ARG A 179 3.16 11.96 -8.04
C ARG A 179 2.70 12.66 -6.74
N ILE A 180 1.56 12.29 -6.19
CA ILE A 180 1.12 12.78 -4.88
C ILE A 180 2.00 12.15 -3.81
N SER A 181 2.74 12.96 -3.06
CA SER A 181 3.63 12.44 -2.01
C SER A 181 2.86 12.03 -0.75
N TYR A 182 3.50 11.21 0.11
CA TYR A 182 2.95 10.82 1.41
C TYR A 182 2.89 11.98 2.41
N GLU A 183 3.52 13.11 2.09
CA GLU A 183 3.48 14.35 2.84
C GLU A 183 2.36 15.28 2.39
N GLU A 184 2.11 15.39 1.07
CA GLU A 184 1.03 16.24 0.52
C GLU A 184 -0.37 15.73 0.92
N VAL A 185 -0.58 14.41 0.84
CA VAL A 185 -1.72 13.72 1.46
C VAL A 185 -1.15 12.85 2.57
N PRO A 186 -1.14 13.32 3.84
CA PRO A 186 -0.42 12.67 4.92
C PRO A 186 -0.89 11.23 5.17
N PHE A 187 -0.08 10.25 4.76
CA PHE A 187 -0.43 8.83 4.89
C PHE A 187 -0.74 8.46 6.34
N ASP A 188 0.12 8.86 7.27
CA ASP A 188 -0.02 8.57 8.70
C ASP A 188 -1.37 9.06 9.25
N ASP A 189 -1.80 10.25 8.83
CA ASP A 189 -3.07 10.85 9.25
C ASP A 189 -4.28 10.11 8.68
N ILE A 190 -4.22 9.70 7.41
CA ILE A 190 -5.26 8.88 6.77
C ILE A 190 -5.29 7.47 7.36
N TYR A 191 -4.12 6.86 7.58
CA TYR A 191 -3.99 5.54 8.19
C TYR A 191 -4.65 5.47 9.56
N HIS A 192 -4.27 6.37 10.47
CA HIS A 192 -4.85 6.40 11.82
C HIS A 192 -6.35 6.76 11.81
N PHE A 193 -6.77 7.64 10.91
CA PHE A 193 -8.19 7.95 10.74
C PHE A 193 -9.00 6.70 10.34
N ILE A 194 -8.51 5.88 9.42
CA ILE A 194 -9.14 4.61 9.04
C ILE A 194 -9.18 3.65 10.23
N LYS A 195 -8.06 3.50 10.95
CA LYS A 195 -8.00 2.63 12.14
C LYS A 195 -8.93 3.07 13.27
N GLN A 196 -9.15 4.38 13.44
CA GLN A 196 -10.14 4.91 14.40
C GLN A 196 -11.58 4.56 13.99
N LEU A 197 -11.90 4.57 12.70
CA LEU A 197 -13.24 4.23 12.20
C LEU A 197 -13.48 2.71 12.24
N GLN A 198 -12.51 1.95 11.77
CA GLN A 198 -12.55 0.48 11.75
C GLN A 198 -11.17 -0.12 12.09
N PRO A 199 -10.88 -0.45 13.35
CA PRO A 199 -9.57 -0.99 13.77
C PRO A 199 -9.15 -2.26 13.01
N ASN A 200 -10.12 -3.04 12.54
CA ASN A 200 -9.89 -4.29 11.82
C ASN A 200 -9.85 -4.12 10.29
N CYS A 201 -9.87 -2.91 9.76
CA CYS A 201 -9.69 -2.65 8.34
C CYS A 201 -8.19 -2.59 8.01
N LEU A 202 -7.71 -3.44 7.10
CA LEU A 202 -6.35 -3.33 6.58
C LEU A 202 -6.26 -2.11 5.65
N VAL A 203 -5.18 -1.35 5.77
CA VAL A 203 -4.88 -0.20 4.91
C VAL A 203 -3.78 -0.59 3.95
N MET A 204 -4.07 -0.58 2.65
CA MET A 204 -3.15 -1.00 1.61
C MET A 204 -2.87 0.16 0.66
N ASP A 205 -1.60 0.54 0.54
CA ASP A 205 -1.17 1.42 -0.55
C ASP A 205 -0.85 0.58 -1.78
N LEU A 206 -1.53 0.86 -2.90
CA LEU A 206 -1.34 0.11 -4.14
C LEU A 206 0.05 0.31 -4.74
N ASN A 207 0.73 1.43 -4.44
CA ASN A 207 2.00 1.84 -5.04
C ASN A 207 3.23 1.60 -4.15
N SER A 208 3.08 0.90 -3.02
CA SER A 208 4.18 0.67 -2.08
C SER A 208 5.29 -0.26 -2.60
N ALA A 209 5.18 -0.81 -3.81
CA ALA A 209 6.16 -1.73 -4.41
C ALA A 209 7.56 -1.14 -4.58
N LYS A 210 7.70 0.19 -4.68
CA LYS A 210 9.01 0.86 -4.76
C LYS A 210 9.89 0.66 -3.53
N TYR A 211 9.27 0.43 -2.35
CA TYR A 211 10.00 0.18 -1.11
C TYR A 211 10.56 -1.24 -1.06
N PRO A 212 11.62 -1.49 -0.27
CA PRO A 212 12.19 -2.83 -0.11
C PRO A 212 11.16 -3.90 0.26
N GLN A 213 11.35 -5.11 -0.23
CA GLN A 213 10.40 -6.21 0.03
C GLN A 213 10.50 -6.80 1.44
N ASP A 214 11.56 -6.45 2.18
CA ASP A 214 11.82 -7.00 3.52
C ASP A 214 11.18 -6.16 4.64
N ALA A 215 10.40 -5.11 4.31
CA ALA A 215 9.65 -4.30 5.28
C ALA A 215 8.38 -3.71 4.67
N LEU A 216 7.45 -3.32 5.54
CA LEU A 216 6.21 -2.63 5.18
C LEU A 216 6.38 -1.12 5.39
N PHE A 217 6.36 -0.37 4.31
CA PHE A 217 6.35 1.10 4.32
C PHE A 217 5.03 1.58 3.78
N TYR A 218 4.34 2.44 4.52
CA TYR A 218 3.07 3.06 4.15
C TYR A 218 1.96 2.08 3.74
N THR A 219 1.95 0.88 4.31
CA THR A 219 0.94 -0.14 4.01
C THR A 219 0.93 -1.25 5.05
N ASP A 220 -0.23 -1.85 5.29
CA ASP A 220 -0.35 -3.10 6.07
C ASP A 220 -0.03 -4.35 5.25
N ILE A 221 -0.28 -4.30 3.94
CA ILE A 221 -0.06 -5.40 2.98
C ILE A 221 0.68 -4.82 1.78
N LYS A 222 1.82 -5.36 1.42
CA LYS A 222 2.59 -4.87 0.29
C LYS A 222 1.93 -5.24 -1.03
N SER A 223 1.61 -4.24 -1.87
CA SER A 223 0.90 -4.43 -3.13
C SER A 223 1.83 -4.36 -4.33
N PHE A 224 1.55 -5.18 -5.35
CA PHE A 224 2.31 -5.28 -6.60
C PHE A 224 1.36 -5.30 -7.79
N GLU A 225 1.35 -4.24 -8.56
CA GLU A 225 0.58 -4.14 -9.79
C GLU A 225 1.39 -4.70 -10.98
N GLN A 226 1.19 -5.98 -11.29
CA GLN A 226 1.97 -6.69 -12.32
C GLN A 226 1.86 -6.04 -13.70
N ASN A 227 0.70 -5.50 -14.03
CA ASN A 227 0.45 -4.82 -15.29
C ASN A 227 1.21 -3.48 -15.42
N ALA A 228 1.56 -2.87 -14.29
CA ALA A 228 2.40 -1.65 -14.24
C ALA A 228 3.90 -1.97 -14.09
N GLY A 229 4.31 -3.24 -14.24
CA GLY A 229 5.70 -3.67 -14.16
C GLY A 229 6.23 -3.81 -12.72
N GLN A 230 5.37 -3.82 -11.73
CA GLN A 230 5.74 -4.08 -10.35
C GLN A 230 5.79 -5.60 -10.10
N HIS A 231 6.95 -6.14 -9.77
CA HIS A 231 7.13 -7.58 -9.66
C HIS A 231 7.53 -8.00 -8.24
N ILE A 232 6.76 -8.94 -7.69
CA ILE A 232 7.09 -9.61 -6.43
C ILE A 232 8.04 -10.79 -6.69
N SER A 233 9.01 -10.98 -5.80
CA SER A 233 9.82 -12.20 -5.81
C SER A 233 8.99 -13.38 -5.28
N LYS A 234 8.66 -14.32 -6.16
CA LYS A 234 7.92 -15.55 -5.83
C LYS A 234 8.72 -16.51 -4.95
N ASP A 235 10.06 -16.38 -4.93
CA ASP A 235 10.94 -17.29 -4.20
C ASP A 235 11.35 -16.75 -2.82
N THR A 236 11.55 -15.44 -2.71
CA THR A 236 12.15 -14.81 -1.52
C THR A 236 11.21 -13.98 -0.68
N ASN A 237 10.03 -13.60 -1.17
CA ASN A 237 9.09 -12.83 -0.37
C ASN A 237 8.63 -13.60 0.87
N ARG A 238 8.65 -12.92 2.02
CA ARG A 238 8.19 -13.44 3.33
C ARG A 238 7.23 -12.50 4.03
N MET A 239 6.95 -11.35 3.40
CA MET A 239 6.04 -10.33 3.92
C MET A 239 4.61 -10.59 3.43
N PRO A 240 3.59 -10.18 4.18
CA PRO A 240 2.23 -10.23 3.68
C PRO A 240 2.10 -9.33 2.45
N ALA A 241 1.66 -9.91 1.34
CA ALA A 241 1.62 -9.24 0.05
C ALA A 241 0.31 -9.46 -0.72
N LEU A 242 0.07 -8.58 -1.68
CA LEU A 242 -0.97 -8.63 -2.68
C LEU A 242 -0.33 -8.49 -4.07
N SER A 243 -0.77 -9.28 -5.03
CA SER A 243 -0.42 -9.11 -6.43
C SER A 243 -1.68 -9.04 -7.27
N CYS A 244 -1.77 -8.08 -8.19
CA CYS A 244 -2.93 -7.91 -9.07
C CYS A 244 -2.54 -7.78 -10.54
N LEU A 245 -3.46 -8.24 -11.39
CA LEU A 245 -3.41 -8.03 -12.85
C LEU A 245 -4.82 -8.17 -13.45
N PRO A 246 -5.09 -7.60 -14.63
CA PRO A 246 -6.36 -7.76 -15.30
C PRO A 246 -6.46 -9.11 -16.06
N LEU A 247 -7.65 -9.69 -16.09
CA LEU A 247 -7.97 -10.88 -16.91
C LEU A 247 -7.89 -10.55 -18.41
N ASN A 248 -8.39 -9.38 -18.77
CA ASN A 248 -8.32 -8.84 -20.13
C ASN A 248 -7.03 -7.99 -20.34
N SER A 249 -7.00 -7.18 -21.39
CA SER A 249 -5.86 -6.31 -21.73
C SER A 249 -5.78 -5.03 -20.89
N SER A 250 -6.87 -4.61 -20.25
CA SER A 250 -6.97 -3.37 -19.46
C SER A 250 -7.71 -3.56 -18.14
N TRP A 251 -7.65 -2.54 -17.27
CA TRP A 251 -8.33 -2.53 -15.98
C TRP A 251 -9.83 -2.34 -16.12
N PHE A 252 -10.26 -1.39 -16.94
CA PHE A 252 -11.67 -1.16 -17.23
C PHE A 252 -12.12 -1.90 -18.50
N TRP A 253 -13.40 -2.21 -18.56
CA TRP A 253 -14.00 -2.85 -19.70
C TRP A 253 -13.87 -2.00 -20.97
N LYS A 254 -13.60 -2.65 -22.09
CA LYS A 254 -13.54 -2.07 -23.43
C LYS A 254 -14.54 -2.76 -24.34
N SER A 255 -15.01 -2.07 -25.37
CA SER A 255 -16.05 -2.55 -26.28
C SER A 255 -15.68 -3.81 -27.08
N ASP A 256 -14.37 -4.10 -27.19
CA ASP A 256 -13.86 -5.31 -27.86
C ASP A 256 -13.71 -6.53 -26.92
N PHE A 257 -13.82 -6.38 -25.59
CA PHE A 257 -13.61 -7.47 -24.63
C PHE A 257 -14.50 -8.70 -24.84
N PRO A 258 -15.78 -8.57 -25.24
CA PRO A 258 -16.61 -9.76 -25.50
C PRO A 258 -16.12 -10.67 -26.63
N THR A 259 -15.28 -10.12 -27.53
CA THR A 259 -14.79 -10.81 -28.74
C THR A 259 -13.28 -11.02 -28.75
N THR A 260 -12.54 -10.52 -27.75
CA THR A 260 -11.11 -10.72 -27.61
C THR A 260 -10.80 -11.82 -26.61
N ASP A 261 -9.66 -12.48 -26.80
CA ASP A 261 -9.20 -13.52 -25.90
C ASP A 261 -8.85 -12.93 -24.53
N VAL A 262 -9.29 -13.62 -23.48
CA VAL A 262 -8.83 -13.39 -22.11
C VAL A 262 -7.51 -14.12 -21.87
N LYS A 263 -6.75 -13.72 -20.82
CA LYS A 263 -5.56 -14.45 -20.41
C LYS A 263 -5.88 -15.90 -20.08
N SER A 264 -5.01 -16.82 -20.52
CA SER A 264 -5.21 -18.26 -20.33
C SER A 264 -5.44 -18.62 -18.84
N PRO A 265 -6.52 -19.36 -18.53
CA PRO A 265 -6.76 -19.87 -17.18
C PRO A 265 -5.59 -20.67 -16.60
N GLU A 266 -4.90 -21.49 -17.44
CA GLU A 266 -3.72 -22.25 -17.04
C GLU A 266 -2.58 -21.33 -16.62
N TRP A 267 -2.32 -20.27 -17.40
CA TRP A 267 -1.29 -19.28 -17.07
C TRP A 267 -1.63 -18.52 -15.77
N ILE A 268 -2.90 -18.11 -15.61
CA ILE A 268 -3.35 -17.47 -14.38
C ILE A 268 -3.09 -18.37 -13.17
N VAL A 269 -3.48 -19.63 -13.23
CA VAL A 269 -3.35 -20.54 -12.08
C VAL A 269 -1.90 -20.97 -11.83
N ASN A 270 -1.19 -21.41 -12.85
CA ASN A 270 0.11 -22.07 -12.66
C ASN A 270 1.26 -21.09 -12.55
N GLU A 271 1.21 -19.94 -13.25
CA GLU A 271 2.30 -18.96 -13.26
C GLU A 271 2.07 -17.78 -12.28
N ASN A 272 0.83 -17.58 -11.81
CA ASN A 272 0.51 -16.47 -10.91
C ASN A 272 -0.09 -16.96 -9.60
N LEU A 273 -1.32 -17.47 -9.59
CA LEU A 273 -2.07 -17.77 -8.37
C LEU A 273 -1.32 -18.73 -7.44
N VAL A 274 -0.90 -19.89 -7.92
CA VAL A 274 -0.19 -20.89 -7.10
C VAL A 274 1.19 -20.40 -6.63
N PRO A 275 2.05 -19.84 -7.48
CA PRO A 275 3.35 -19.34 -7.03
C PRO A 275 3.25 -18.17 -6.04
N PHE A 276 2.33 -17.23 -6.27
CA PHE A 276 2.13 -16.11 -5.35
C PHE A 276 1.65 -16.58 -3.99
N ASN A 277 0.67 -17.49 -3.94
CA ASN A 277 0.18 -18.01 -2.65
C ASN A 277 1.29 -18.68 -1.84
N LYS A 278 2.24 -19.38 -2.48
CA LYS A 278 3.40 -19.96 -1.80
C LYS A 278 4.36 -18.91 -1.25
N ALA A 279 4.32 -17.70 -1.77
CA ALA A 279 5.17 -16.57 -1.39
C ALA A 279 4.44 -15.55 -0.47
N TYR A 280 3.48 -15.98 0.34
CA TYR A 280 2.71 -15.11 1.25
C TYR A 280 1.98 -13.97 0.54
N CYS A 281 1.68 -14.15 -0.74
CA CYS A 281 1.05 -13.15 -1.57
C CYS A 281 -0.35 -13.60 -2.00
N THR A 282 -1.35 -12.86 -1.60
CA THR A 282 -2.73 -13.02 -2.07
C THR A 282 -2.81 -12.52 -3.51
N PHE A 283 -3.45 -13.27 -4.38
CA PHE A 283 -3.65 -12.88 -5.76
C PHE A 283 -5.04 -12.30 -5.97
N ILE A 284 -5.13 -11.18 -6.67
CA ILE A 284 -6.39 -10.53 -7.01
C ILE A 284 -6.46 -10.34 -8.53
N LEU A 285 -7.44 -10.98 -9.16
CA LEU A 285 -7.66 -10.93 -10.60
C LEU A 285 -8.73 -9.90 -10.93
N ASN A 286 -8.39 -8.92 -11.75
CA ASN A 286 -9.37 -7.93 -12.17
C ASN A 286 -10.28 -8.48 -13.27
N VAL A 287 -11.58 -8.37 -13.05
CA VAL A 287 -12.65 -8.77 -13.98
C VAL A 287 -13.62 -7.60 -14.07
N SER A 288 -13.63 -6.93 -15.20
CA SER A 288 -14.38 -5.69 -15.39
C SER A 288 -15.80 -5.98 -15.92
N PRO A 289 -16.85 -5.52 -15.24
CA PRO A 289 -18.18 -5.53 -15.80
C PRO A 289 -18.31 -4.60 -17.03
N ASN A 290 -19.11 -5.01 -17.97
CA ASN A 290 -19.44 -4.26 -19.19
C ASN A 290 -20.37 -3.07 -18.91
N ARG A 291 -20.75 -2.32 -19.95
CA ARG A 291 -21.62 -1.12 -19.83
C ARG A 291 -23.04 -1.44 -19.35
N ASP A 292 -23.51 -2.68 -19.47
CA ASP A 292 -24.77 -3.10 -18.87
C ASP A 292 -24.66 -3.37 -17.35
N GLY A 293 -23.43 -3.50 -16.82
CA GLY A 293 -23.14 -3.82 -15.43
C GLY A 293 -23.06 -5.33 -15.17
N LEU A 294 -22.72 -6.12 -16.19
CA LEU A 294 -22.58 -7.57 -16.15
C LEU A 294 -21.17 -7.99 -16.59
N ILE A 295 -20.66 -9.08 -16.05
CA ILE A 295 -19.44 -9.73 -16.55
C ILE A 295 -19.80 -10.50 -17.82
N ASP A 296 -18.99 -10.37 -18.89
CA ASP A 296 -19.20 -10.98 -20.18
C ASP A 296 -19.02 -12.52 -20.14
N ASP A 297 -19.67 -13.23 -21.07
CA ASP A 297 -19.72 -14.70 -21.09
C ASP A 297 -18.32 -15.32 -21.21
N ASN A 298 -17.42 -14.78 -22.04
CA ASN A 298 -16.05 -15.27 -22.18
C ASN A 298 -15.25 -15.17 -20.89
N ALA A 299 -15.45 -14.10 -20.12
CA ALA A 299 -14.83 -13.93 -18.80
C ALA A 299 -15.46 -14.88 -17.76
N LEU A 300 -16.78 -15.09 -17.80
CA LEU A 300 -17.48 -16.08 -16.95
C LEU A 300 -16.98 -17.51 -17.19
N GLU A 301 -16.76 -17.90 -18.45
CA GLU A 301 -16.20 -19.20 -18.83
C GLU A 301 -14.76 -19.35 -18.32
N ALA A 302 -13.93 -18.33 -18.50
CA ALA A 302 -12.56 -18.34 -18.00
C ALA A 302 -12.50 -18.47 -16.47
N LEU A 303 -13.38 -17.77 -15.73
CA LEU A 303 -13.45 -17.87 -14.27
C LEU A 303 -13.84 -19.27 -13.79
N LYS A 304 -14.80 -19.92 -14.44
CA LYS A 304 -15.17 -21.32 -14.14
C LYS A 304 -13.98 -22.26 -14.37
N GLU A 305 -13.25 -22.06 -15.46
CA GLU A 305 -12.08 -22.87 -15.78
C GLU A 305 -10.93 -22.64 -14.80
N ILE A 306 -10.67 -21.38 -14.39
CA ILE A 306 -9.72 -21.04 -13.32
C ILE A 306 -10.08 -21.80 -12.05
N GLY A 307 -11.34 -21.78 -11.63
CA GLY A 307 -11.82 -22.50 -10.45
C GLY A 307 -11.60 -24.02 -10.56
N ARG A 308 -11.87 -24.61 -11.71
CA ARG A 308 -11.61 -26.04 -11.98
C ARG A 308 -10.13 -26.39 -11.89
N LEU A 309 -9.26 -25.56 -12.46
CA LEU A 309 -7.80 -25.77 -12.49
C LEU A 309 -7.15 -25.55 -11.14
N TRP A 310 -7.67 -24.61 -10.33
CA TRP A 310 -7.12 -24.29 -9.01
C TRP A 310 -7.57 -25.27 -7.94
N LYS A 311 -8.73 -25.89 -8.09
CA LYS A 311 -9.25 -26.87 -7.12
C LYS A 311 -8.23 -27.96 -6.80
N GLY A 312 -7.88 -28.10 -5.50
CA GLY A 312 -6.88 -29.03 -5.00
C GLY A 312 -5.43 -28.54 -5.11
N LYS A 313 -5.20 -27.31 -5.61
CA LYS A 313 -3.88 -26.65 -5.65
C LYS A 313 -3.75 -25.52 -4.63
N GLU A 314 -4.77 -25.27 -3.83
CA GLU A 314 -4.84 -24.16 -2.87
C GLU A 314 -3.75 -24.26 -1.79
N GLY A 315 -3.21 -25.45 -1.57
CA GLY A 315 -2.23 -25.72 -0.51
C GLY A 315 -2.81 -25.56 0.90
N GLY A 316 -1.97 -25.79 1.91
CA GLY A 316 -2.31 -25.55 3.32
C GLY A 316 -2.29 -24.07 3.68
N GLU A 317 -2.62 -23.76 4.93
CA GLU A 317 -2.45 -22.42 5.50
C GLU A 317 -0.97 -22.06 5.54
N MET A 318 -0.68 -20.79 5.19
CA MET A 318 0.64 -20.19 5.33
C MET A 318 0.71 -19.48 6.67
N THR A 319 1.84 -19.62 7.36
CA THR A 319 2.09 -18.91 8.64
C THR A 319 3.15 -17.85 8.42
N LEU A 320 2.79 -16.59 8.65
CA LEU A 320 3.72 -15.46 8.58
C LEU A 320 4.78 -15.57 9.68
N GLY A 321 6.04 -15.36 9.32
CA GLY A 321 7.16 -15.26 10.25
C GLY A 321 7.12 -14.00 11.11
N GLU A 322 8.22 -13.72 11.80
CA GLU A 322 8.39 -12.46 12.51
C GLU A 322 8.94 -11.39 11.54
N TYR A 323 8.39 -10.20 11.63
CA TYR A 323 8.82 -9.01 10.89
C TYR A 323 8.43 -7.74 11.66
N GLU A 324 9.05 -6.64 11.30
CA GLU A 324 8.74 -5.34 11.89
C GLU A 324 7.34 -4.85 11.46
N ARG A 325 6.61 -4.25 12.39
CA ARG A 325 5.34 -3.60 12.08
C ARG A 325 5.51 -2.52 11.00
N PRO A 326 4.44 -2.17 10.25
CA PRO A 326 4.50 -1.14 9.23
C PRO A 326 5.09 0.18 9.72
N ILE A 327 5.85 0.84 8.85
CA ILE A 327 6.31 2.21 9.02
C ILE A 327 5.29 3.11 8.32
N THR A 328 4.50 3.87 9.08
CA THR A 328 3.43 4.72 8.56
C THR A 328 3.77 6.21 8.61
N ALA A 329 4.67 6.59 9.52
CA ALA A 329 5.05 7.98 9.72
C ALA A 329 5.97 8.50 8.59
N GLU A 330 5.92 9.81 8.35
CA GLU A 330 6.76 10.53 7.41
C GLU A 330 8.25 10.40 7.76
N ASN A 331 9.10 10.14 6.74
CA ASN A 331 10.55 10.19 6.91
C ASN A 331 11.04 11.65 6.98
N ILE A 332 11.30 12.15 8.19
CA ILE A 332 11.77 13.52 8.41
C ILE A 332 13.23 13.76 8.01
N ALA A 333 14.00 12.72 7.68
CA ALA A 333 15.36 12.79 7.17
C ALA A 333 15.43 12.94 5.64
N LYS A 334 14.35 12.63 4.93
CA LYS A 334 14.27 12.62 3.46
C LYS A 334 14.68 13.98 2.87
N HIS A 335 15.66 13.96 1.95
CA HIS A 335 16.18 15.13 1.25
C HIS A 335 16.70 16.26 2.16
N ARG A 336 17.01 15.96 3.41
CA ARG A 336 17.61 16.92 4.33
C ARG A 336 19.12 17.04 4.10
N PRO A 337 19.73 18.20 4.44
CA PRO A 337 21.17 18.33 4.37
C PRO A 337 21.87 17.20 5.11
N ALA A 338 22.75 16.50 4.41
CA ALA A 338 23.52 15.40 4.95
C ALA A 338 25.01 15.75 5.00
N ASN A 339 25.73 15.12 5.91
CA ASN A 339 27.18 15.18 6.00
C ASN A 339 27.72 13.77 6.30
N SER A 340 28.98 13.54 6.00
CA SER A 340 29.56 12.21 6.17
C SER A 340 31.07 12.27 6.42
N SER A 341 31.63 11.16 6.90
CA SER A 341 33.07 11.03 7.10
C SER A 341 33.88 11.13 5.80
N TRP A 342 33.26 10.93 4.67
CA TRP A 342 33.87 11.05 3.34
C TRP A 342 32.77 11.04 2.27
N SER A 343 32.98 11.75 1.17
CA SER A 343 32.09 11.77 0.00
C SER A 343 32.90 11.62 -1.28
N HIS A 344 32.24 11.16 -2.34
CA HIS A 344 32.82 10.95 -3.66
C HIS A 344 31.83 11.41 -4.74
N ASP A 345 32.32 11.83 -5.89
CA ASP A 345 31.50 12.34 -7.02
C ASP A 345 30.45 11.33 -7.55
N SER A 346 30.74 10.03 -7.43
CA SER A 346 29.81 8.93 -7.84
C SER A 346 28.97 8.37 -6.69
N PHE A 347 29.26 8.75 -5.43
CA PHE A 347 28.63 8.21 -4.22
C PHE A 347 28.48 9.31 -3.18
N ILE A 348 27.80 10.36 -3.58
CA ILE A 348 27.60 11.54 -2.75
C ILE A 348 26.79 11.21 -1.50
N MET A 349 26.98 12.04 -0.48
CA MET A 349 26.31 11.83 0.80
C MET A 349 24.78 11.86 0.68
N ASP A 350 24.22 12.65 -0.23
CA ASP A 350 22.76 12.74 -0.43
C ASP A 350 22.10 11.41 -0.81
N PHE A 351 22.86 10.42 -1.34
CA PHE A 351 22.34 9.09 -1.65
C PHE A 351 22.00 8.24 -0.41
N GLY A 352 22.32 8.71 0.78
CA GLY A 352 21.93 8.03 2.01
C GLY A 352 20.59 8.48 2.58
N ASN A 353 19.92 9.51 1.98
CA ASN A 353 18.60 10.00 2.40
C ASN A 353 17.77 10.61 1.24
N ASP A 354 17.91 10.03 0.03
CA ASP A 354 17.27 10.52 -1.20
C ASP A 354 15.94 9.84 -1.54
N ASP A 355 15.41 9.02 -0.64
CA ASP A 355 14.19 8.21 -0.81
C ASP A 355 14.30 7.19 -1.97
N ASN A 356 15.53 6.87 -2.38
CA ASN A 356 15.84 5.88 -3.39
C ASN A 356 16.65 4.72 -2.79
N PHE A 357 15.97 3.65 -2.47
CA PHE A 357 16.56 2.48 -1.82
C PHE A 357 17.55 1.70 -2.71
N GLY A 358 17.68 2.07 -3.99
CA GLY A 358 18.65 1.51 -4.93
C GLY A 358 19.98 2.27 -4.98
N SER A 359 20.01 3.57 -4.62
CA SER A 359 21.23 4.36 -4.46
C SER A 359 21.89 4.06 -3.11
N ALA A 360 23.12 4.48 -2.91
CA ALA A 360 23.81 4.36 -1.62
C ALA A 360 24.93 5.38 -1.48
N TRP A 361 25.08 5.95 -0.30
CA TRP A 361 26.31 6.57 0.12
C TRP A 361 27.34 5.48 0.45
N HIS A 362 28.61 5.70 0.03
CA HIS A 362 29.72 4.77 0.27
C HIS A 362 30.78 5.39 1.16
N SER A 363 31.29 4.63 2.14
CA SER A 363 32.41 5.06 2.96
C SER A 363 33.74 4.91 2.22
N ASN A 364 34.77 5.65 2.66
CA ASN A 364 36.14 5.41 2.26
C ASN A 364 36.68 4.14 2.96
N PRO A 365 37.32 3.18 2.22
CA PRO A 365 37.88 1.97 2.82
C PRO A 365 38.89 2.23 3.94
N ARG A 366 39.61 3.36 3.89
CA ARG A 366 40.66 3.73 4.87
C ARG A 366 40.11 4.27 6.21
N ILE A 367 38.83 4.65 6.25
CA ILE A 367 38.19 5.15 7.47
C ILE A 367 37.68 3.95 8.28
N LYS A 368 38.20 3.77 9.49
CA LYS A 368 37.83 2.63 10.35
C LYS A 368 36.42 2.75 10.91
N GLU A 369 36.03 3.92 11.36
CA GLU A 369 34.70 4.24 11.90
C GLU A 369 34.03 5.29 11.00
N PRO A 370 33.47 4.88 9.84
CA PRO A 370 32.74 5.80 8.99
C PRO A 370 31.46 6.28 9.69
N TRP A 371 31.06 7.52 9.40
CA TRP A 371 29.85 8.08 9.97
C TRP A 371 29.05 8.83 8.92
N TYR A 372 27.74 8.93 9.16
CA TYR A 372 26.77 9.65 8.37
C TYR A 372 25.87 10.50 9.29
N GLU A 373 25.55 11.73 8.89
CA GLU A 373 24.80 12.69 9.69
C GLU A 373 23.75 13.38 8.82
N VAL A 374 22.54 13.54 9.37
CA VAL A 374 21.45 14.30 8.75
C VAL A 374 21.08 15.47 9.66
N GLU A 375 20.88 16.65 9.08
CA GLU A 375 20.51 17.87 9.80
C GLU A 375 19.06 18.25 9.49
N PHE A 376 18.28 18.49 10.54
CA PHE A 376 16.92 19.02 10.43
C PHE A 376 16.96 20.54 10.50
N GLU A 377 16.05 21.23 9.81
CA GLU A 377 15.96 22.69 9.82
C GLU A 377 15.74 23.29 11.22
N ARG A 378 15.15 22.52 12.11
CA ARG A 378 14.83 22.89 13.50
C ARG A 378 14.83 21.67 14.39
N THR A 379 14.92 21.89 15.69
CA THR A 379 14.68 20.83 16.68
C THR A 379 13.27 20.29 16.53
N ARG A 380 13.13 18.95 16.42
CA ARG A 380 11.86 18.26 16.26
C ARG A 380 11.88 16.92 16.99
N PRO A 381 10.70 16.39 17.35
CA PRO A 381 10.60 15.09 18.01
C PRO A 381 10.78 13.96 17.01
N PHE A 382 11.34 12.85 17.47
CA PHE A 382 11.34 11.57 16.76
C PHE A 382 11.54 10.42 17.76
N ASN A 383 11.06 9.23 17.37
CA ASN A 383 11.04 8.03 18.21
C ASN A 383 11.34 6.74 17.45
N MET A 384 11.73 6.86 16.17
CA MET A 384 12.11 5.73 15.34
C MET A 384 13.18 6.12 14.32
N ILE A 385 14.12 5.19 14.08
CA ILE A 385 15.13 5.29 13.02
C ILE A 385 15.17 3.98 12.26
N SER A 386 15.27 4.07 10.93
CA SER A 386 15.58 2.95 10.05
C SER A 386 16.92 3.16 9.35
N LEU A 387 17.68 2.07 9.17
CA LEU A 387 18.90 2.04 8.38
C LEU A 387 18.75 0.92 7.32
N VAL A 388 18.97 1.25 6.06
CA VAL A 388 18.91 0.30 4.95
C VAL A 388 20.31 0.02 4.42
N ASP A 389 20.68 -1.26 4.39
CA ASP A 389 21.97 -1.77 3.95
C ASP A 389 21.75 -3.02 3.09
N ASN A 390 21.49 -2.80 1.81
CA ASN A 390 21.22 -3.89 0.87
C ASN A 390 22.40 -4.85 0.69
N ASN A 391 23.62 -4.40 1.00
CA ASN A 391 24.85 -5.16 0.86
C ASN A 391 25.30 -5.86 2.16
N GLU A 392 24.57 -5.62 3.26
CA GLU A 392 24.94 -6.13 4.59
C GLU A 392 26.41 -5.79 4.97
N SER A 393 26.83 -4.54 4.72
CA SER A 393 28.20 -4.08 4.72
C SER A 393 28.72 -3.64 6.10
N PHE A 394 27.85 -3.44 7.10
CA PHE A 394 28.24 -3.13 8.46
C PHE A 394 27.65 -4.11 9.47
N SER A 395 28.43 -4.38 10.52
CA SER A 395 28.09 -5.35 11.56
C SER A 395 27.52 -4.70 12.83
N SER A 396 27.84 -3.45 13.07
CA SER A 396 27.41 -2.70 14.26
C SER A 396 27.36 -1.21 13.95
N TYR A 397 26.68 -0.47 14.79
CA TYR A 397 26.56 0.98 14.70
C TYR A 397 26.13 1.59 16.03
N ARG A 398 26.41 2.89 16.20
CA ARG A 398 25.94 3.73 17.31
C ARG A 398 25.16 4.89 16.73
N ILE A 399 24.03 5.23 17.34
CA ILE A 399 23.15 6.30 16.91
C ILE A 399 23.16 7.40 17.94
N HIS A 400 23.39 8.65 17.49
CA HIS A 400 23.38 9.83 18.34
C HIS A 400 22.45 10.89 17.76
N TYR A 401 21.90 11.73 18.63
CA TYR A 401 21.16 12.93 18.24
C TYR A 401 21.76 14.15 18.91
N LEU A 402 21.66 15.31 18.25
CA LEU A 402 22.13 16.59 18.76
C LEU A 402 20.98 17.37 19.36
N LYS A 403 21.09 17.72 20.62
CA LYS A 403 20.17 18.60 21.35
C LYS A 403 20.96 19.68 22.10
N ASP A 404 20.59 20.93 21.91
CA ASP A 404 21.20 22.08 22.60
C ASP A 404 22.74 22.10 22.51
N GLY A 405 23.29 21.68 21.36
CA GLY A 405 24.72 21.60 21.10
C GLY A 405 25.45 20.40 21.71
N VAL A 406 24.74 19.48 22.36
CA VAL A 406 25.29 18.27 22.99
C VAL A 406 24.81 17.03 22.27
N TRP A 407 25.73 16.10 21.95
CA TRP A 407 25.43 14.80 21.40
C TRP A 407 24.99 13.81 22.50
N HIS A 408 23.86 13.16 22.29
CA HIS A 408 23.30 12.14 23.15
C HIS A 408 23.20 10.83 22.38
N GLU A 409 23.56 9.71 23.00
CA GLU A 409 23.42 8.39 22.40
C GLU A 409 21.97 7.88 22.56
N ILE A 410 21.46 7.27 21.50
CA ILE A 410 20.21 6.48 21.54
C ILE A 410 20.64 5.03 21.77
N PRO A 411 20.30 4.43 22.93
CA PRO A 411 20.67 3.06 23.23
C PRO A 411 19.87 2.10 22.35
N VAL A 412 20.54 1.47 21.37
CA VAL A 412 19.96 0.45 20.48
C VAL A 412 20.83 -0.78 20.43
N THR A 413 20.22 -1.93 20.25
CA THR A 413 20.94 -3.18 19.93
C THR A 413 21.07 -3.27 18.41
N PRO A 414 22.30 -3.31 17.84
CA PRO A 414 22.49 -3.46 16.41
C PRO A 414 21.82 -4.72 15.85
N LYS A 415 21.19 -4.59 14.69
CA LYS A 415 20.48 -5.65 13.96
C LYS A 415 21.26 -6.05 12.72
N ASN A 416 21.12 -7.30 12.29
CA ASN A 416 21.82 -7.85 11.10
C ASN A 416 20.95 -7.90 9.85
N GLU A 417 19.67 -7.57 9.94
CA GLU A 417 18.75 -7.54 8.80
C GLU A 417 19.16 -6.43 7.81
N LYS A 418 18.75 -6.54 6.55
CA LYS A 418 18.98 -5.49 5.54
C LYS A 418 18.33 -4.17 5.95
N ILE A 419 17.16 -4.24 6.56
CA ILE A 419 16.43 -3.07 7.07
C ILE A 419 16.39 -3.17 8.58
N LYS A 420 17.09 -2.25 9.23
CA LYS A 420 17.29 -2.19 10.68
C LYS A 420 16.40 -1.11 11.26
N VAL A 421 15.28 -1.47 11.86
CA VAL A 421 14.31 -0.54 12.46
C VAL A 421 14.49 -0.51 13.97
N HIS A 422 14.67 0.68 14.54
CA HIS A 422 14.76 0.91 15.98
C HIS A 422 13.70 1.88 16.44
N ARG A 423 12.87 1.43 17.38
CA ARG A 423 11.88 2.25 18.09
C ARG A 423 12.33 2.47 19.52
N PHE A 424 12.25 3.72 19.98
CA PHE A 424 12.73 4.17 21.28
C PHE A 424 11.81 5.26 21.85
N ASP A 425 12.06 5.70 23.09
CA ASP A 425 11.31 6.80 23.66
C ASP A 425 11.58 8.10 22.90
N GLU A 426 10.53 8.93 22.74
CA GLU A 426 10.62 10.17 21.99
C GLU A 426 11.77 11.04 22.50
N VAL A 427 12.61 11.47 21.59
CA VAL A 427 13.69 12.43 21.83
C VAL A 427 13.49 13.67 20.94
N TRP A 428 14.08 14.77 21.33
CA TRP A 428 14.05 16.02 20.59
C TRP A 428 15.46 16.40 20.16
N GLY A 429 15.68 16.58 18.86
CA GLY A 429 16.99 16.94 18.31
C GLY A 429 16.88 17.64 16.97
N ASN A 430 17.97 18.26 16.55
CA ASN A 430 18.09 18.91 15.24
C ASN A 430 19.05 18.19 14.29
N LYS A 431 19.75 17.14 14.75
CA LYS A 431 20.60 16.26 13.94
C LYS A 431 20.54 14.83 14.45
N VAL A 432 20.75 13.90 13.52
CA VAL A 432 21.00 12.49 13.83
C VAL A 432 22.33 12.09 13.19
N LYS A 433 23.16 11.37 13.91
CA LYS A 433 24.43 10.82 13.44
C LYS A 433 24.53 9.35 13.73
N VAL A 434 24.93 8.59 12.72
CA VAL A 434 25.21 7.17 12.85
C VAL A 434 26.70 6.94 12.59
N THR A 435 27.38 6.27 13.52
CA THR A 435 28.76 5.83 13.38
C THR A 435 28.78 4.32 13.22
N PHE A 436 29.41 3.82 12.18
CA PHE A 436 29.33 2.42 11.76
C PHE A 436 30.61 1.64 12.06
N THR A 437 30.46 0.35 12.33
CA THR A 437 31.54 -0.63 12.33
C THR A 437 31.40 -1.48 11.07
N LYS A 438 32.37 -1.42 10.19
CA LYS A 438 32.36 -2.18 8.93
C LYS A 438 32.42 -3.69 9.19
N LYS A 439 31.77 -4.48 8.36
CA LYS A 439 31.83 -5.94 8.42
C LYS A 439 33.21 -6.45 7.96
N ASN A 440 33.79 -5.74 6.97
CA ASN A 440 35.17 -5.97 6.49
C ASN A 440 35.92 -4.61 6.57
N GLU A 441 36.99 -4.56 7.37
CA GLU A 441 37.75 -3.32 7.60
C GLU A 441 38.35 -2.72 6.33
N ASN A 442 38.70 -3.54 5.34
CA ASN A 442 39.37 -3.12 4.11
C ASN A 442 38.39 -2.78 2.96
N GLU A 443 37.10 -2.98 3.17
CA GLU A 443 36.08 -2.73 2.16
C GLU A 443 35.30 -1.44 2.44
N ARG A 444 34.56 -0.98 1.42
CA ARG A 444 33.60 0.10 1.58
C ARG A 444 32.38 -0.41 2.34
N MET A 445 31.80 0.44 3.12
CA MET A 445 30.47 0.29 3.71
C MET A 445 29.47 1.08 2.89
N TYR A 446 28.23 0.62 2.85
CA TYR A 446 27.14 1.19 2.08
C TYR A 446 26.00 1.56 3.03
N LEU A 447 25.40 2.73 2.82
CA LEU A 447 24.14 3.13 3.45
C LEU A 447 23.20 3.50 2.32
N ASN A 448 22.19 2.66 2.07
CA ASN A 448 21.21 2.92 1.03
C ASN A 448 20.22 4.01 1.47
N GLU A 449 19.75 3.96 2.71
CA GLU A 449 18.82 4.96 3.22
C GLU A 449 18.87 5.05 4.75
N ILE A 450 18.80 6.25 5.27
CA ILE A 450 18.46 6.52 6.66
C ILE A 450 17.07 7.14 6.73
N GLY A 451 16.19 6.54 7.51
CA GLY A 451 14.88 7.10 7.86
C GLY A 451 14.87 7.55 9.32
N VAL A 452 14.25 8.70 9.58
CA VAL A 452 13.97 9.19 10.93
C VAL A 452 12.50 9.57 11.00
N TYR A 453 11.79 9.08 12.01
CA TYR A 453 10.33 9.17 12.05
C TYR A 453 9.85 9.53 13.45
N ASN A 454 8.68 10.17 13.51
CA ASN A 454 7.93 10.34 14.75
C ASN A 454 6.60 9.60 14.65
N GLU A 455 6.61 8.30 14.98
CA GLU A 455 5.40 7.49 15.01
C GLU A 455 4.47 7.93 16.15
N ARG A 456 3.16 7.96 15.86
CA ARG A 456 2.14 8.13 16.91
C ARG A 456 2.17 6.92 17.83
N ARG A 457 2.13 7.17 19.13
CA ARG A 457 1.93 6.13 20.15
C ARG A 457 0.43 6.08 20.45
N ASP A 458 -0.22 4.99 20.05
CA ASP A 458 -1.61 4.69 20.42
C ASP A 458 -1.74 4.37 21.91
#